data_87589096563f2de4d2c5179ccd8fbbdc
#
_entry.id   87589096563f2de4d2c5179ccd8fbbdc
#
_cell.length_a   1.000
_cell.length_b   1.000
_cell.length_c   1.000
_cell.angle_alpha   90.00
_cell.angle_beta   90.00
_cell.angle_gamma   90.00
#
_symmetry.space_group_name_H-M   'P 1'
#
loop_
_entity.id
_entity.type
_entity.pdbx_description
1 polymer ?
#
loop_
_entity_poly.entity_id
_entity_poly.type
_entity_poly.pdbx_seq_one_letter_code
_entity_poly.pdbx_strand_id
1 'polypeptide(L)'
;MTKRFLSRMSTANTWSYIILVVFITAYAVAMLVEPGFGPNDDFWLLSTLQVGQPAPVHDANFPFYDARETGRFIPLTVQELNIIARLFGTDPFWYFAFNVLQLLVVIVLLVAMLRRVAPNAIVVAVAIVLLMLTPGFVEAWFRMALQERNVFFYLALFLFFYWLDRESAKWWKYALALLSANVALYYKEPVFAAIGAFAGASLLFRWRYSSTMEKLKDAMLVLSAVMFVALYIDYAFPHHGPWGHSFNPYPYWLVLTKTVLNYAFFSDPVVVLLVLPLTLWRFYALVATNGREIATIYDSMLFAASGYALVFFALNIYGSYYFVPTYVFATPAVLYFMPRLIMSSGRYWKAASVIAAIVLMVNTLPAGLQMLTYTKYVIINIDKTVDFLVSDMPTRGRNERMNIFLYGVEQGSQAYFILGEFLKYKGLPYEAFDLRSDLAARCSPRCYQVLRPELARRYTVYHEGKLPEVQVGDYLVVSSWSEKDFVMTAAFEKQYKLLFRTNSPLHVPGIDLKSLVKRVIIKRMGDSAKSTGLVVHARVDMDPDYHVYVRTQ
;
A
#
# COMPACT_ATOMS: atom_id res chain seq x y z
N MET A 1 -9.18 -34.07 -19.85
CA MET A 1 -8.14 -33.02 -19.77
C MET A 1 -7.09 -33.23 -18.65
N THR A 2 -7.44 -33.78 -17.52
CA THR A 2 -6.56 -33.93 -16.32
C THR A 2 -5.37 -34.88 -16.49
N LYS A 3 -5.52 -36.04 -17.15
CA LYS A 3 -4.42 -37.03 -17.31
C LYS A 3 -3.29 -36.57 -18.26
N ARG A 4 -3.57 -35.78 -19.29
CA ARG A 4 -2.55 -35.23 -20.22
C ARG A 4 -1.78 -34.03 -19.61
N PHE A 5 -2.33 -33.41 -18.60
CA PHE A 5 -1.71 -32.26 -17.91
C PHE A 5 -0.55 -32.69 -16.99
N LEU A 6 -0.75 -33.78 -16.26
CA LEU A 6 0.25 -34.29 -15.30
C LEU A 6 1.44 -35.01 -15.96
N SER A 7 1.24 -35.61 -17.13
CA SER A 7 2.29 -36.41 -17.81
C SER A 7 3.36 -35.58 -18.54
N ARG A 8 3.22 -34.26 -18.64
CA ARG A 8 4.17 -33.35 -19.32
C ARG A 8 4.97 -32.46 -18.40
N MET A 9 4.82 -32.57 -17.11
CA MET A 9 5.64 -31.78 -16.16
C MET A 9 7.00 -32.45 -16.03
N SER A 10 8.06 -31.77 -16.48
CA SER A 10 9.42 -32.18 -16.13
C SER A 10 9.57 -32.10 -14.60
N THR A 11 10.43 -32.93 -14.02
CA THR A 11 10.69 -32.95 -12.55
C THR A 11 11.00 -31.55 -12.01
N ALA A 12 11.75 -30.72 -12.75
CA ALA A 12 12.08 -29.35 -12.40
C ALA A 12 10.83 -28.44 -12.32
N ASN A 13 9.86 -28.60 -13.19
CA ASN A 13 8.61 -27.84 -13.15
C ASN A 13 7.77 -28.19 -11.93
N THR A 14 7.77 -29.45 -11.53
CA THR A 14 7.05 -29.93 -10.33
C THR A 14 7.63 -29.30 -9.05
N TRP A 15 8.96 -29.36 -8.91
CA TRP A 15 9.63 -28.74 -7.75
C TRP A 15 9.41 -27.23 -7.65
N SER A 16 9.41 -26.53 -8.79
CA SER A 16 9.14 -25.07 -8.79
C SER A 16 7.74 -24.74 -8.25
N TYR A 17 6.73 -25.52 -8.59
CA TYR A 17 5.39 -25.30 -8.04
C TYR A 17 5.27 -25.74 -6.58
N ILE A 18 5.96 -26.79 -6.15
CA ILE A 18 5.99 -27.17 -4.73
C ILE A 18 6.61 -26.04 -3.90
N ILE A 19 7.76 -25.50 -4.32
CA ILE A 19 8.43 -24.37 -3.65
C ILE A 19 7.50 -23.14 -3.61
N LEU A 20 6.83 -22.84 -4.74
CA LEU A 20 5.88 -21.73 -4.78
C LEU A 20 4.71 -21.93 -3.81
N VAL A 21 4.13 -23.13 -3.73
CA VAL A 21 3.05 -23.44 -2.79
C VAL A 21 3.52 -23.32 -1.36
N VAL A 22 4.71 -23.85 -1.03
CA VAL A 22 5.30 -23.70 0.32
C VAL A 22 5.50 -22.22 0.68
N PHE A 23 6.03 -21.42 -0.25
CA PHE A 23 6.21 -19.98 -0.05
C PHE A 23 4.86 -19.27 0.19
N ILE A 24 3.85 -19.52 -0.65
CA ILE A 24 2.51 -18.92 -0.50
C ILE A 24 1.88 -19.33 0.84
N THR A 25 2.02 -20.60 1.22
CA THR A 25 1.51 -21.09 2.50
C THR A 25 2.20 -20.38 3.67
N ALA A 26 3.54 -20.28 3.64
CA ALA A 26 4.29 -19.56 4.68
C ALA A 26 3.88 -18.08 4.76
N TYR A 27 3.66 -17.43 3.62
CA TYR A 27 3.20 -16.04 3.54
C TYR A 27 1.79 -15.88 4.13
N ALA A 28 0.85 -16.77 3.78
CA ALA A 28 -0.50 -16.79 4.31
C ALA A 28 -0.52 -17.07 5.83
N VAL A 29 0.29 -18.01 6.30
CA VAL A 29 0.45 -18.28 7.73
C VAL A 29 1.01 -17.06 8.46
N ALA A 30 2.01 -16.36 7.88
CA ALA A 30 2.54 -15.13 8.47
C ALA A 30 1.47 -14.03 8.59
N MET A 31 0.47 -13.98 7.70
CA MET A 31 -0.67 -13.06 7.84
C MET A 31 -1.61 -13.45 8.97
N LEU A 32 -1.82 -14.75 9.21
CA LEU A 32 -2.82 -15.27 10.15
C LEU A 32 -2.28 -15.48 11.58
N VAL A 33 -0.97 -15.61 11.75
CA VAL A 33 -0.35 -15.75 13.09
C VAL A 33 -0.33 -14.41 13.80
N GLU A 34 -0.84 -14.29 15.00
CA GLU A 34 -0.98 -13.06 15.78
C GLU A 34 -1.52 -11.91 14.90
N PRO A 35 -2.73 -12.05 14.31
CA PRO A 35 -3.32 -11.00 13.51
C PRO A 35 -3.72 -9.84 14.42
N GLY A 36 -3.54 -8.62 13.93
CA GLY A 36 -3.87 -7.42 14.69
C GLY A 36 -4.19 -6.25 13.76
N PHE A 37 -4.76 -5.22 14.32
CA PHE A 37 -4.96 -3.98 13.58
C PHE A 37 -3.63 -3.23 13.43
N GLY A 38 -3.41 -2.67 12.25
CA GLY A 38 -2.18 -1.96 11.93
C GLY A 38 -2.23 -0.49 12.37
N PRO A 39 -1.06 0.08 12.62
CA PRO A 39 -0.97 1.45 13.08
C PRO A 39 -1.08 2.51 11.96
N ASN A 40 -1.84 2.31 10.97
CA ASN A 40 -2.03 3.30 9.90
C ASN A 40 -3.54 3.56 9.71
N ASP A 41 -4.08 3.25 8.54
CA ASP A 41 -5.48 3.57 8.23
C ASP A 41 -6.49 2.75 9.06
N ASP A 42 -6.06 1.67 9.72
CA ASP A 42 -6.92 0.82 10.53
C ASP A 42 -7.52 1.55 11.76
N PHE A 43 -6.91 2.66 12.20
CA PHE A 43 -7.44 3.44 13.33
C PHE A 43 -8.85 4.01 13.07
N TRP A 44 -9.20 4.28 11.82
CA TRP A 44 -10.56 4.68 11.46
C TRP A 44 -11.58 3.58 11.77
N LEU A 45 -11.20 2.32 11.51
CA LEU A 45 -12.03 1.19 11.87
C LEU A 45 -12.10 1.03 13.39
N LEU A 46 -10.96 1.14 14.09
CA LEU A 46 -10.89 1.04 15.55
C LEU A 46 -11.73 2.10 16.29
N SER A 47 -11.87 3.29 15.71
CA SER A 47 -12.71 4.34 16.31
C SER A 47 -14.18 3.92 16.46
N THR A 48 -14.64 3.00 15.61
CA THR A 48 -16.01 2.48 15.61
C THR A 48 -16.15 1.11 16.28
N LEU A 49 -15.04 0.40 16.50
CA LEU A 49 -15.02 -0.92 17.14
C LEU A 49 -14.67 -0.83 18.63
N GLN A 50 -15.12 -1.82 19.38
CA GLN A 50 -14.72 -2.05 20.77
C GLN A 50 -14.68 -3.56 21.03
N VAL A 51 -13.60 -4.04 21.67
CA VAL A 51 -13.48 -5.47 22.01
C VAL A 51 -14.66 -5.93 22.85
N GLY A 52 -15.23 -7.08 22.49
CA GLY A 52 -16.35 -7.68 23.21
C GLY A 52 -17.71 -7.04 22.96
N GLN A 53 -17.77 -5.98 22.15
CA GLN A 53 -19.03 -5.39 21.72
C GLN A 53 -19.40 -5.85 20.31
N PRO A 54 -20.68 -6.03 19.97
CA PRO A 54 -21.09 -6.23 18.60
C PRO A 54 -20.65 -5.02 17.78
N ALA A 55 -20.10 -5.27 16.59
CA ALA A 55 -19.76 -4.18 15.68
C ALA A 55 -21.02 -3.36 15.40
N PRO A 56 -20.97 -2.03 15.51
CA PRO A 56 -22.14 -1.19 15.27
C PRO A 56 -22.67 -1.45 13.85
N VAL A 57 -23.93 -1.77 13.75
CA VAL A 57 -24.61 -2.10 12.49
C VAL A 57 -24.65 -0.90 11.55
N HIS A 58 -24.53 0.29 12.08
CA HIS A 58 -24.40 1.55 11.36
C HIS A 58 -23.75 2.62 12.24
N ASP A 59 -22.60 3.09 11.80
CA ASP A 59 -22.50 4.53 11.64
C ASP A 59 -22.99 4.84 10.22
N ALA A 60 -24.06 5.60 10.05
CA ALA A 60 -24.64 5.89 8.74
C ALA A 60 -23.66 6.61 7.80
N ASN A 61 -22.55 7.13 8.34
CA ASN A 61 -21.48 7.81 7.61
C ASN A 61 -20.39 6.88 7.10
N PHE A 62 -20.35 5.62 7.55
CA PHE A 62 -19.30 4.69 7.16
C PHE A 62 -19.48 4.01 5.78
N PRO A 63 -20.70 3.81 5.22
CA PRO A 63 -20.84 3.14 3.93
C PRO A 63 -20.53 4.03 2.72
N PHE A 64 -20.67 5.33 2.87
CA PHE A 64 -20.40 6.28 1.81
C PHE A 64 -19.48 7.33 2.38
N TYR A 65 -18.22 7.17 2.10
CA TYR A 65 -17.25 8.25 2.22
C TYR A 65 -17.90 9.45 1.54
N ASP A 66 -18.39 10.44 2.30
CA ASP A 66 -19.11 11.54 1.68
C ASP A 66 -18.15 12.27 0.73
N ALA A 67 -18.36 12.04 -0.56
CA ALA A 67 -17.50 12.59 -1.60
C ALA A 67 -17.41 14.11 -1.51
N ARG A 68 -18.47 14.74 -0.99
CA ARG A 68 -18.55 16.19 -0.81
C ARG A 68 -17.72 16.67 0.37
N GLU A 69 -17.60 15.89 1.44
CA GLU A 69 -16.77 16.28 2.59
C GLU A 69 -15.29 15.99 2.35
N THR A 70 -14.97 14.91 1.66
CA THR A 70 -13.60 14.42 1.50
C THR A 70 -12.96 14.82 0.17
N GLY A 71 -13.74 15.22 -0.83
CA GLY A 71 -13.27 15.45 -2.19
C GLY A 71 -12.84 14.16 -2.89
N ARG A 72 -13.36 12.98 -2.46
CA ARG A 72 -13.01 11.66 -3.02
C ARG A 72 -14.25 10.87 -3.40
N PHE A 73 -14.22 10.20 -4.55
CA PHE A 73 -15.32 9.38 -5.02
C PHE A 73 -14.92 7.89 -5.06
N ILE A 74 -15.02 7.24 -3.91
CA ILE A 74 -14.61 5.85 -3.69
C ILE A 74 -15.69 5.06 -2.91
N PRO A 75 -16.93 4.95 -3.43
CA PRO A 75 -18.08 4.46 -2.66
C PRO A 75 -17.99 3.01 -2.21
N LEU A 76 -17.12 2.18 -2.82
CA LEU A 76 -16.94 0.79 -2.40
C LEU A 76 -15.84 0.59 -1.37
N THR A 77 -15.08 1.64 -1.08
CA THR A 77 -14.00 1.57 -0.08
C THR A 77 -14.56 1.19 1.28
N VAL A 78 -13.87 0.28 1.97
CA VAL A 78 -14.17 -0.27 3.30
C VAL A 78 -15.49 -1.06 3.42
N GLN A 79 -16.24 -1.27 2.33
CA GLN A 79 -17.51 -2.02 2.40
C GLN A 79 -17.30 -3.48 2.82
N GLU A 80 -16.21 -4.10 2.36
CA GLU A 80 -15.83 -5.45 2.78
C GLU A 80 -15.54 -5.52 4.28
N LEU A 81 -14.91 -4.49 4.85
CA LEU A 81 -14.64 -4.44 6.30
C LEU A 81 -15.93 -4.33 7.10
N ASN A 82 -16.92 -3.54 6.62
CA ASN A 82 -18.24 -3.47 7.21
C ASN A 82 -18.98 -4.82 7.19
N ILE A 83 -18.87 -5.55 6.07
CA ILE A 83 -19.48 -6.88 5.95
C ILE A 83 -18.81 -7.85 6.93
N ILE A 84 -17.49 -7.86 7.02
CA ILE A 84 -16.75 -8.72 7.94
C ILE A 84 -17.10 -8.36 9.39
N ALA A 85 -17.13 -7.06 9.74
CA ALA A 85 -17.51 -6.61 11.06
C ALA A 85 -18.92 -7.07 11.48
N ARG A 86 -19.87 -7.04 10.54
CA ARG A 86 -21.25 -7.52 10.79
C ARG A 86 -21.35 -9.03 10.99
N LEU A 87 -20.57 -9.80 10.23
CA LEU A 87 -20.63 -11.26 10.24
C LEU A 87 -19.81 -11.87 11.38
N PHE A 88 -18.65 -11.30 11.68
CA PHE A 88 -17.63 -11.89 12.54
C PHE A 88 -17.18 -10.99 13.70
N GLY A 89 -17.73 -9.77 13.80
CA GLY A 89 -17.41 -8.83 14.89
C GLY A 89 -16.02 -8.21 14.75
N THR A 90 -15.36 -8.02 15.91
CA THR A 90 -14.14 -7.22 16.04
C THR A 90 -12.84 -8.03 16.09
N ASP A 91 -12.90 -9.34 15.85
CA ASP A 91 -11.72 -10.20 15.86
C ASP A 91 -10.88 -9.98 14.57
N PRO A 92 -9.63 -9.51 14.67
CA PRO A 92 -8.75 -9.27 13.52
C PRO A 92 -8.53 -10.50 12.64
N PHE A 93 -8.64 -11.71 13.20
CA PHE A 93 -8.43 -12.96 12.47
C PHE A 93 -9.31 -13.06 11.21
N TRP A 94 -10.58 -12.70 11.29
CA TRP A 94 -11.50 -12.82 10.16
C TRP A 94 -11.19 -11.86 9.02
N TYR A 95 -10.69 -10.67 9.36
CA TYR A 95 -10.27 -9.69 8.34
C TYR A 95 -9.04 -10.18 7.59
N PHE A 96 -8.06 -10.75 8.30
CA PHE A 96 -6.88 -11.34 7.66
C PHE A 96 -7.19 -12.63 6.93
N ALA A 97 -8.12 -13.47 7.42
CA ALA A 97 -8.59 -14.66 6.71
C ALA A 97 -9.22 -14.31 5.36
N PHE A 98 -10.02 -13.23 5.31
CA PHE A 98 -10.55 -12.72 4.06
C PHE A 98 -9.44 -12.21 3.11
N ASN A 99 -8.45 -11.49 3.63
CA ASN A 99 -7.29 -11.06 2.85
C ASN A 99 -6.52 -12.24 2.27
N VAL A 100 -6.30 -13.30 3.05
CA VAL A 100 -5.65 -14.53 2.60
C VAL A 100 -6.47 -15.22 1.51
N LEU A 101 -7.79 -15.29 1.65
CA LEU A 101 -8.65 -15.85 0.60
C LEU A 101 -8.51 -15.07 -0.72
N GLN A 102 -8.56 -13.74 -0.66
CA GLN A 102 -8.32 -12.90 -1.83
C GLN A 102 -6.93 -13.12 -2.44
N LEU A 103 -5.89 -13.20 -1.59
CA LEU A 103 -4.51 -13.48 -2.03
C LEU A 103 -4.43 -14.80 -2.81
N LEU A 104 -4.98 -15.88 -2.26
CA LEU A 104 -4.96 -17.20 -2.90
C LEU A 104 -5.66 -17.18 -4.28
N VAL A 105 -6.83 -16.53 -4.37
CA VAL A 105 -7.53 -16.38 -5.66
C VAL A 105 -6.66 -15.58 -6.64
N VAL A 106 -6.10 -14.45 -6.22
CA VAL A 106 -5.21 -13.63 -7.05
C VAL A 106 -4.01 -14.44 -7.58
N ILE A 107 -3.35 -15.19 -6.71
CA ILE A 107 -2.18 -15.98 -7.12
C ILE A 107 -2.58 -17.06 -8.15
N VAL A 108 -3.71 -17.72 -7.95
CA VAL A 108 -4.23 -18.70 -8.94
C VAL A 108 -4.49 -18.03 -10.29
N LEU A 109 -5.13 -16.86 -10.31
CA LEU A 109 -5.39 -16.09 -11.53
C LEU A 109 -4.08 -15.66 -12.21
N LEU A 110 -3.12 -15.13 -11.46
CA LEU A 110 -1.83 -14.71 -11.98
C LEU A 110 -1.04 -15.89 -12.54
N VAL A 111 -0.94 -17.01 -11.81
CA VAL A 111 -0.28 -18.22 -12.32
C VAL A 111 -0.93 -18.69 -13.63
N ALA A 112 -2.26 -18.69 -13.70
CA ALA A 112 -2.98 -19.09 -14.90
C ALA A 112 -2.69 -18.15 -16.10
N MET A 113 -2.58 -16.84 -15.87
CA MET A 113 -2.22 -15.85 -16.90
C MET A 113 -0.75 -15.95 -17.29
N LEU A 114 0.16 -15.98 -16.32
CA LEU A 114 1.60 -15.99 -16.58
C LEU A 114 2.08 -17.25 -17.30
N ARG A 115 1.46 -18.40 -17.04
CA ARG A 115 1.75 -19.65 -17.78
C ARG A 115 1.45 -19.57 -19.27
N ARG A 116 0.55 -18.69 -19.69
CA ARG A 116 0.27 -18.45 -21.11
C ARG A 116 1.37 -17.60 -21.77
N VAL A 117 2.03 -16.76 -20.98
CA VAL A 117 3.13 -15.90 -21.45
C VAL A 117 4.47 -16.63 -21.40
N ALA A 118 4.73 -17.29 -20.28
CA ALA A 118 5.96 -18.03 -20.00
C ALA A 118 5.62 -19.47 -19.61
N PRO A 119 5.85 -20.45 -20.51
CA PRO A 119 5.54 -21.85 -20.22
C PRO A 119 6.47 -22.48 -19.17
N ASN A 120 7.62 -21.85 -18.89
CA ASN A 120 8.58 -22.31 -17.89
C ASN A 120 8.07 -22.01 -16.47
N ALA A 121 7.85 -23.06 -15.67
CA ALA A 121 7.35 -22.97 -14.31
C ALA A 121 8.27 -22.16 -13.37
N ILE A 122 9.60 -22.24 -13.57
CA ILE A 122 10.58 -21.50 -12.76
C ILE A 122 10.37 -20.00 -12.97
N VAL A 123 10.20 -19.55 -14.21
CA VAL A 123 9.98 -18.14 -14.53
C VAL A 123 8.69 -17.62 -13.87
N VAL A 124 7.61 -18.41 -13.94
CA VAL A 124 6.34 -18.07 -13.30
C VAL A 124 6.48 -18.02 -11.79
N ALA A 125 7.12 -19.02 -11.17
CA ALA A 125 7.31 -19.06 -9.73
C ALA A 125 8.16 -17.86 -9.23
N VAL A 126 9.27 -17.59 -9.91
CA VAL A 126 10.14 -16.43 -9.57
C VAL A 126 9.38 -15.11 -9.73
N ALA A 127 8.61 -14.94 -10.81
CA ALA A 127 7.82 -13.72 -11.01
C ALA A 127 6.79 -13.50 -9.89
N ILE A 128 6.10 -14.56 -9.44
CA ILE A 128 5.14 -14.47 -8.33
C ILE A 128 5.85 -14.17 -7.01
N VAL A 129 6.95 -14.86 -6.70
CA VAL A 129 7.71 -14.61 -5.45
C VAL A 129 8.25 -13.18 -5.42
N LEU A 130 8.81 -12.69 -6.52
CA LEU A 130 9.30 -11.31 -6.62
C LEU A 130 8.16 -10.29 -6.46
N LEU A 131 7.01 -10.54 -7.09
CA LEU A 131 5.83 -9.69 -6.92
C LEU A 131 5.38 -9.65 -5.45
N MET A 132 5.23 -10.81 -4.80
CA MET A 132 4.79 -10.90 -3.41
C MET A 132 5.80 -10.29 -2.42
N LEU A 133 7.07 -10.20 -2.79
CA LEU A 133 8.14 -9.55 -2.00
C LEU A 133 8.42 -8.12 -2.45
N THR A 134 7.64 -7.52 -3.36
CA THR A 134 7.74 -6.06 -3.51
C THR A 134 7.23 -5.38 -2.23
N PRO A 135 7.93 -4.35 -1.71
CA PRO A 135 7.50 -3.66 -0.47
C PRO A 135 6.05 -3.21 -0.50
N GLY A 136 5.60 -2.70 -1.63
CA GLY A 136 4.21 -2.26 -1.80
C GLY A 136 3.21 -3.42 -1.69
N PHE A 137 3.51 -4.58 -2.29
CA PHE A 137 2.62 -5.74 -2.21
C PHE A 137 2.53 -6.25 -0.76
N VAL A 138 3.67 -6.37 -0.08
CA VAL A 138 3.69 -6.73 1.35
C VAL A 138 2.83 -5.76 2.16
N GLU A 139 3.04 -4.46 1.99
CA GLU A 139 2.29 -3.43 2.70
C GLU A 139 0.78 -3.54 2.43
N ALA A 140 0.39 -3.72 1.18
CA ALA A 140 -1.03 -3.82 0.79
C ALA A 140 -1.75 -5.05 1.37
N TRP A 141 -1.03 -6.17 1.56
CA TRP A 141 -1.64 -7.42 2.04
C TRP A 141 -1.54 -7.62 3.56
N PHE A 142 -0.51 -7.06 4.20
CA PHE A 142 -0.33 -7.13 5.65
C PHE A 142 -1.01 -5.98 6.42
N ARG A 143 -1.52 -4.96 5.72
CA ARG A 143 -2.35 -3.90 6.31
C ARG A 143 -3.80 -4.12 5.93
N MET A 144 -4.69 -4.01 6.91
CA MET A 144 -6.08 -4.38 6.73
C MET A 144 -6.87 -3.39 5.88
N ALA A 145 -6.72 -2.10 6.13
CA ALA A 145 -7.56 -1.06 5.52
C ALA A 145 -7.08 -0.57 4.14
N LEU A 146 -5.99 -1.14 3.57
CA LEU A 146 -5.48 -0.69 2.27
C LEU A 146 -6.36 -1.13 1.11
N GLN A 147 -6.89 -0.15 0.40
CA GLN A 147 -7.79 -0.33 -0.76
C GLN A 147 -7.08 -0.93 -1.97
N GLU A 148 -5.77 -0.72 -2.11
CA GLU A 148 -4.94 -1.21 -3.21
C GLU A 148 -5.02 -2.72 -3.37
N ARG A 149 -5.19 -3.47 -2.29
CA ARG A 149 -5.43 -4.91 -2.31
C ARG A 149 -6.70 -5.25 -3.08
N ASN A 150 -7.81 -4.58 -2.78
CA ASN A 150 -9.09 -4.81 -3.45
C ASN A 150 -9.02 -4.39 -4.91
N VAL A 151 -8.41 -3.25 -5.20
CA VAL A 151 -8.17 -2.82 -6.59
C VAL A 151 -7.36 -3.86 -7.34
N PHE A 152 -6.27 -4.37 -6.76
CA PHE A 152 -5.45 -5.43 -7.35
C PHE A 152 -6.28 -6.69 -7.64
N PHE A 153 -7.09 -7.12 -6.67
CA PHE A 153 -7.95 -8.29 -6.79
C PHE A 153 -8.94 -8.15 -7.95
N TYR A 154 -9.68 -7.03 -8.02
CA TYR A 154 -10.68 -6.84 -9.08
C TYR A 154 -10.05 -6.60 -10.45
N LEU A 155 -8.88 -5.95 -10.52
CA LEU A 155 -8.13 -5.83 -11.77
C LEU A 155 -7.58 -7.18 -12.25
N ALA A 156 -7.17 -8.07 -11.33
CA ALA A 156 -6.76 -9.43 -11.69
C ALA A 156 -7.94 -10.23 -12.25
N LEU A 157 -9.13 -10.13 -11.65
CA LEU A 157 -10.37 -10.73 -12.17
C LEU A 157 -10.72 -10.15 -13.55
N PHE A 158 -10.68 -8.81 -13.68
CA PHE A 158 -10.93 -8.13 -14.96
C PHE A 158 -10.03 -8.68 -16.05
N LEU A 159 -8.72 -8.67 -15.82
CA LEU A 159 -7.75 -9.09 -16.83
C LEU A 159 -7.89 -10.57 -17.19
N PHE A 160 -8.13 -11.43 -16.20
CA PHE A 160 -8.34 -12.85 -16.41
C PHE A 160 -9.59 -13.14 -17.26
N PHE A 161 -10.73 -12.56 -16.91
CA PHE A 161 -11.97 -12.77 -17.65
C PHE A 161 -11.96 -12.11 -19.04
N TYR A 162 -11.33 -10.94 -19.17
CA TYR A 162 -11.12 -10.30 -20.46
C TYR A 162 -10.26 -11.17 -21.38
N TRP A 163 -9.22 -11.81 -20.84
CA TRP A 163 -8.38 -12.74 -21.60
C TRP A 163 -9.15 -14.00 -22.01
N LEU A 164 -9.90 -14.60 -21.07
CA LEU A 164 -10.72 -15.77 -21.36
C LEU A 164 -11.80 -15.49 -22.42
N ASP A 165 -12.34 -14.28 -22.45
CA ASP A 165 -13.29 -13.86 -23.48
C ASP A 165 -12.63 -13.82 -24.87
N ARG A 166 -11.40 -13.37 -24.95
CA ARG A 166 -10.65 -13.37 -26.21
C ARG A 166 -10.32 -14.76 -26.74
N GLU A 167 -10.12 -15.74 -25.86
CA GLU A 167 -9.89 -17.13 -26.27
C GLU A 167 -11.16 -17.84 -26.72
N SER A 168 -12.30 -17.46 -26.17
CA SER A 168 -13.57 -18.09 -26.49
C SER A 168 -14.72 -17.13 -26.25
N ALA A 169 -15.07 -16.34 -27.25
CA ALA A 169 -16.05 -15.27 -27.24
C ALA A 169 -17.40 -15.66 -26.62
N LYS A 170 -17.48 -15.65 -25.29
CA LYS A 170 -18.69 -15.93 -24.52
C LYS A 170 -19.06 -14.66 -23.73
N TRP A 171 -20.26 -14.13 -23.98
CA TRP A 171 -20.75 -12.88 -23.40
C TRP A 171 -20.61 -12.78 -21.86
N TRP A 172 -20.84 -13.88 -21.13
CA TRP A 172 -20.74 -13.90 -19.68
C TRP A 172 -19.32 -13.63 -19.16
N LYS A 173 -18.27 -14.05 -19.90
CA LYS A 173 -16.89 -13.77 -19.54
C LYS A 173 -16.60 -12.27 -19.64
N TYR A 174 -17.07 -11.66 -20.73
CA TYR A 174 -16.95 -10.23 -20.87
C TYR A 174 -17.79 -9.47 -19.83
N ALA A 175 -18.98 -9.93 -19.50
CA ALA A 175 -19.80 -9.34 -18.44
C ALA A 175 -19.08 -9.36 -17.09
N LEU A 176 -18.40 -10.46 -16.74
CA LEU A 176 -17.58 -10.56 -15.54
C LEU A 176 -16.35 -9.66 -15.60
N ALA A 177 -15.71 -9.52 -16.77
CA ALA A 177 -14.62 -8.59 -16.96
C ALA A 177 -15.09 -7.13 -16.75
N LEU A 178 -16.20 -6.74 -17.39
CA LEU A 178 -16.77 -5.40 -17.26
C LEU A 178 -17.21 -5.09 -15.83
N LEU A 179 -17.85 -6.06 -15.15
CA LEU A 179 -18.24 -5.93 -13.75
C LEU A 179 -17.02 -5.73 -12.87
N SER A 180 -15.98 -6.56 -13.03
CA SER A 180 -14.76 -6.48 -12.23
C SER A 180 -14.03 -5.14 -12.45
N ALA A 181 -13.96 -4.65 -13.70
CA ALA A 181 -13.40 -3.33 -14.02
C ALA A 181 -14.16 -2.20 -13.33
N ASN A 182 -15.51 -2.24 -13.38
CA ASN A 182 -16.34 -1.23 -12.72
C ASN A 182 -16.23 -1.29 -11.21
N VAL A 183 -16.21 -2.47 -10.59
CA VAL A 183 -15.96 -2.59 -9.16
C VAL A 183 -14.61 -1.98 -8.79
N ALA A 184 -13.54 -2.25 -9.53
CA ALA A 184 -12.23 -1.64 -9.29
C ALA A 184 -12.25 -0.10 -9.40
N LEU A 185 -12.97 0.46 -10.39
CA LEU A 185 -13.16 1.90 -10.57
C LEU A 185 -13.72 2.57 -9.30
N TYR A 186 -14.73 1.95 -8.68
CA TYR A 186 -15.39 2.51 -7.50
C TYR A 186 -14.67 2.23 -6.17
N TYR A 187 -13.58 1.46 -6.19
CA TYR A 187 -12.67 1.32 -5.05
C TYR A 187 -11.62 2.42 -4.97
N LYS A 188 -11.12 2.92 -6.13
CA LYS A 188 -10.05 3.93 -6.14
C LYS A 188 -9.98 4.70 -7.45
N GLU A 189 -9.92 6.02 -7.35
CA GLU A 189 -10.00 6.92 -8.51
C GLU A 189 -8.96 6.61 -9.61
N PRO A 190 -7.64 6.38 -9.35
CA PRO A 190 -6.66 6.18 -10.41
C PRO A 190 -6.95 5.02 -11.36
N VAL A 191 -7.87 4.12 -11.00
CA VAL A 191 -8.26 2.97 -11.84
C VAL A 191 -8.87 3.42 -13.18
N PHE A 192 -9.49 4.60 -13.24
CA PHE A 192 -10.03 5.11 -14.51
C PHE A 192 -8.95 5.24 -15.59
N ALA A 193 -7.74 5.68 -15.19
CA ALA A 193 -6.62 5.80 -16.12
C ALA A 193 -6.09 4.44 -16.56
N ALA A 194 -6.08 3.43 -15.68
CA ALA A 194 -5.70 2.07 -16.06
C ALA A 194 -6.69 1.47 -17.08
N ILE A 195 -7.98 1.49 -16.78
CA ILE A 195 -9.01 0.90 -17.64
C ILE A 195 -9.12 1.69 -18.95
N GLY A 196 -9.13 3.03 -18.87
CA GLY A 196 -9.17 3.92 -20.04
C GLY A 196 -7.95 3.74 -20.95
N ALA A 197 -6.74 3.66 -20.39
CA ALA A 197 -5.52 3.43 -21.17
C ALA A 197 -5.47 2.01 -21.75
N PHE A 198 -5.91 0.99 -21.01
CA PHE A 198 -5.99 -0.39 -21.51
C PHE A 198 -6.86 -0.50 -22.76
N ALA A 199 -8.11 -0.04 -22.64
CA ALA A 199 -9.08 -0.15 -23.73
C ALA A 199 -8.81 0.89 -24.85
N GLY A 200 -8.37 2.10 -24.49
CA GLY A 200 -7.97 3.12 -25.44
C GLY A 200 -6.79 2.69 -26.32
N ALA A 201 -5.76 2.08 -25.74
CA ALA A 201 -4.63 1.54 -26.50
C ALA A 201 -5.08 0.40 -27.45
N SER A 202 -5.98 -0.48 -26.99
CA SER A 202 -6.56 -1.52 -27.84
C SER A 202 -7.33 -0.90 -29.03
N LEU A 203 -8.17 0.10 -28.78
CA LEU A 203 -8.91 0.79 -29.84
C LEU A 203 -7.98 1.52 -30.82
N LEU A 204 -6.98 2.25 -30.33
CA LEU A 204 -6.09 3.05 -31.16
C LEU A 204 -5.16 2.19 -32.02
N PHE A 205 -4.46 1.23 -31.40
CA PHE A 205 -3.38 0.51 -32.07
C PHE A 205 -3.80 -0.82 -32.69
N ARG A 206 -4.98 -1.36 -32.28
CA ARG A 206 -5.50 -2.64 -32.79
C ARG A 206 -6.77 -2.48 -33.65
N TRP A 207 -7.24 -1.25 -33.88
CA TRP A 207 -8.49 -0.98 -34.60
C TRP A 207 -8.65 -1.76 -35.89
N ARG A 208 -7.58 -1.83 -36.70
CA ARG A 208 -7.60 -2.53 -38.00
C ARG A 208 -7.70 -4.06 -37.89
N TYR A 209 -7.29 -4.61 -36.76
CA TYR A 209 -7.18 -6.06 -36.53
C TYR A 209 -8.26 -6.59 -35.59
N SER A 210 -9.02 -5.73 -34.97
CA SER A 210 -10.09 -6.10 -34.04
C SER A 210 -11.43 -6.23 -34.75
N SER A 211 -12.20 -7.24 -34.39
CA SER A 211 -13.58 -7.40 -34.82
C SER A 211 -14.47 -6.28 -34.29
N THR A 212 -15.64 -6.04 -34.91
CA THR A 212 -16.61 -5.05 -34.43
C THR A 212 -17.02 -5.30 -32.97
N MET A 213 -17.17 -6.57 -32.60
CA MET A 213 -17.54 -6.95 -31.23
C MET A 213 -16.41 -6.61 -30.23
N GLU A 214 -15.14 -6.85 -30.59
CA GLU A 214 -14.01 -6.47 -29.74
C GLU A 214 -13.92 -4.94 -29.57
N LYS A 215 -14.13 -4.19 -30.65
CA LYS A 215 -14.18 -2.71 -30.59
C LYS A 215 -15.29 -2.21 -29.68
N LEU A 216 -16.48 -2.82 -29.78
CA LEU A 216 -17.61 -2.46 -28.92
C LEU A 216 -17.28 -2.74 -27.44
N LYS A 217 -16.68 -3.88 -27.13
CA LYS A 217 -16.25 -4.24 -25.77
C LYS A 217 -15.22 -3.24 -25.21
N ASP A 218 -14.20 -2.91 -25.99
CA ASP A 218 -13.20 -1.92 -25.58
C ASP A 218 -13.81 -0.52 -25.45
N ALA A 219 -14.74 -0.13 -26.33
CA ALA A 219 -15.48 1.12 -26.22
C ALA A 219 -16.34 1.20 -24.94
N MET A 220 -16.96 0.10 -24.52
CA MET A 220 -17.72 0.04 -23.27
C MET A 220 -16.81 0.22 -22.03
N LEU A 221 -15.58 -0.30 -22.05
CA LEU A 221 -14.61 -0.06 -20.98
C LEU A 221 -14.16 1.42 -20.94
N VAL A 222 -13.89 2.02 -22.10
CA VAL A 222 -13.58 3.46 -22.17
C VAL A 222 -14.77 4.28 -21.66
N LEU A 223 -15.99 3.94 -22.05
CA LEU A 223 -17.20 4.61 -21.58
C LEU A 223 -17.33 4.49 -20.05
N SER A 224 -17.08 3.32 -19.46
CA SER A 224 -17.09 3.15 -18.00
C SER A 224 -16.08 4.07 -17.31
N ALA A 225 -14.86 4.18 -17.85
CA ALA A 225 -13.85 5.10 -17.31
C ALA A 225 -14.26 6.57 -17.44
N VAL A 226 -14.81 6.97 -18.59
CA VAL A 226 -15.31 8.34 -18.83
C VAL A 226 -16.49 8.67 -17.92
N MET A 227 -17.45 7.75 -17.76
CA MET A 227 -18.57 7.94 -16.85
C MET A 227 -18.11 8.08 -15.38
N PHE A 228 -17.13 7.27 -14.97
CA PHE A 228 -16.54 7.42 -13.64
C PHE A 228 -15.92 8.80 -13.45
N VAL A 229 -15.16 9.30 -14.44
CA VAL A 229 -14.56 10.65 -14.39
C VAL A 229 -15.64 11.73 -14.35
N ALA A 230 -16.72 11.58 -15.11
CA ALA A 230 -17.84 12.51 -15.07
C ALA A 230 -18.49 12.56 -13.68
N LEU A 231 -18.74 11.40 -13.07
CA LEU A 231 -19.26 11.33 -11.70
C LEU A 231 -18.28 11.92 -10.69
N TYR A 232 -16.98 11.64 -10.82
CA TYR A 232 -15.95 12.21 -9.97
C TYR A 232 -15.92 13.75 -10.05
N ILE A 233 -16.01 14.30 -11.26
CA ILE A 233 -16.04 15.75 -11.47
C ILE A 233 -17.30 16.37 -10.85
N ASP A 234 -18.45 15.72 -10.96
CA ASP A 234 -19.70 16.24 -10.41
C ASP A 234 -19.75 16.15 -8.87
N TYR A 235 -19.36 15.02 -8.30
CA TYR A 235 -19.53 14.76 -6.87
C TYR A 235 -18.35 15.19 -6.00
N ALA A 236 -17.12 14.95 -6.44
CA ALA A 236 -15.94 15.10 -5.59
C ALA A 236 -15.10 16.33 -5.94
N PHE A 237 -14.93 16.63 -7.22
CA PHE A 237 -14.01 17.69 -7.66
C PHE A 237 -14.35 19.08 -7.11
N PRO A 238 -15.62 19.53 -6.99
CA PRO A 238 -15.96 20.83 -6.41
C PRO A 238 -15.59 20.95 -4.91
N HIS A 239 -15.42 19.83 -4.25
CA HIS A 239 -15.21 19.72 -2.80
C HIS A 239 -13.78 19.31 -2.45
N HIS A 240 -12.82 19.58 -3.33
CA HIS A 240 -11.41 19.31 -3.05
C HIS A 240 -11.03 19.91 -1.70
N GLY A 241 -11.02 19.02 -0.71
CA GLY A 241 -10.52 19.33 0.62
C GLY A 241 -9.01 19.60 0.59
N PRO A 242 -8.43 19.96 1.72
CA PRO A 242 -7.03 20.34 1.87
C PRO A 242 -6.02 19.20 1.57
N TRP A 243 -6.46 18.01 1.20
CA TRP A 243 -5.62 16.94 0.64
C TRP A 243 -5.12 17.23 -0.78
N GLY A 244 -5.70 18.24 -1.46
CA GLY A 244 -5.22 18.73 -2.73
C GLY A 244 -4.00 19.64 -2.58
N HIS A 245 -3.24 19.76 -3.64
CA HIS A 245 -1.95 20.46 -3.85
C HIS A 245 -1.76 21.86 -3.22
N SER A 246 -2.74 22.40 -2.53
CA SER A 246 -2.81 23.79 -2.06
C SER A 246 -1.81 24.19 -0.97
N PHE A 247 -1.09 23.23 -0.38
CA PHE A 247 -0.14 23.50 0.70
C PHE A 247 1.34 23.36 0.34
N ASN A 248 1.65 23.03 -0.92
CA ASN A 248 3.04 22.91 -1.29
C ASN A 248 3.56 24.27 -1.80
N PRO A 249 4.49 24.93 -1.08
CA PRO A 249 5.00 26.25 -1.46
C PRO A 249 5.90 26.22 -2.71
N TYR A 250 6.23 25.01 -3.18
CA TYR A 250 7.13 24.86 -4.33
C TYR A 250 6.39 24.77 -5.65
N PRO A 251 7.01 25.20 -6.77
CA PRO A 251 6.45 25.06 -8.11
C PRO A 251 6.10 23.59 -8.43
N TYR A 252 4.99 23.37 -9.13
CA TYR A 252 4.48 22.04 -9.46
C TYR A 252 5.54 21.13 -10.12
N TRP A 253 6.32 21.64 -11.06
CA TRP A 253 7.35 20.86 -11.74
C TRP A 253 8.44 20.35 -10.80
N LEU A 254 8.79 21.11 -9.77
CA LEU A 254 9.77 20.70 -8.76
C LEU A 254 9.21 19.58 -7.89
N VAL A 255 7.95 19.70 -7.49
CA VAL A 255 7.25 18.68 -6.70
C VAL A 255 7.07 17.39 -7.52
N LEU A 256 6.70 17.52 -8.80
CA LEU A 256 6.62 16.40 -9.73
C LEU A 256 7.98 15.70 -9.89
N THR A 257 9.05 16.46 -10.12
CA THR A 257 10.41 15.90 -10.23
C THR A 257 10.78 15.15 -8.95
N LYS A 258 10.54 15.75 -7.79
CA LYS A 258 10.75 15.09 -6.50
C LYS A 258 9.96 13.78 -6.39
N THR A 259 8.70 13.78 -6.79
CA THR A 259 7.83 12.58 -6.75
C THR A 259 8.38 11.48 -7.66
N VAL A 260 8.75 11.80 -8.89
CA VAL A 260 9.36 10.84 -9.82
C VAL A 260 10.66 10.27 -9.28
N LEU A 261 11.54 11.13 -8.73
CA LEU A 261 12.79 10.69 -8.11
C LEU A 261 12.57 9.81 -6.88
N ASN A 262 11.58 10.15 -6.04
CA ASN A 262 11.20 9.30 -4.91
C ASN A 262 10.74 7.90 -5.35
N TYR A 263 9.93 7.81 -6.40
CA TYR A 263 9.55 6.51 -6.94
C TYR A 263 10.74 5.78 -7.57
N ALA A 264 11.55 6.48 -8.38
CA ALA A 264 12.68 5.87 -9.08
C ALA A 264 13.74 5.27 -8.14
N PHE A 265 13.97 5.92 -7.00
CA PHE A 265 15.07 5.51 -6.11
C PHE A 265 14.59 4.89 -4.78
N PHE A 266 13.38 5.20 -4.32
CA PHE A 266 12.99 4.83 -2.97
C PHE A 266 11.70 4.03 -2.86
N SER A 267 10.65 4.36 -3.60
CA SER A 267 9.34 3.71 -3.40
C SER A 267 9.12 2.53 -4.32
N ASP A 268 9.26 2.72 -5.62
CA ASP A 268 9.05 1.66 -6.61
C ASP A 268 9.89 1.86 -7.87
N PRO A 269 11.17 1.50 -7.84
CA PRO A 269 12.06 1.64 -8.98
C PRO A 269 11.64 0.78 -10.18
N VAL A 270 10.94 -0.33 -9.99
CA VAL A 270 10.53 -1.23 -11.08
C VAL A 270 9.57 -0.53 -12.03
N VAL A 271 8.58 0.18 -11.50
CA VAL A 271 7.61 0.89 -12.34
C VAL A 271 8.30 2.01 -13.13
N VAL A 272 9.13 2.81 -12.47
CA VAL A 272 9.77 3.99 -13.10
C VAL A 272 10.89 3.60 -14.05
N LEU A 273 11.74 2.65 -13.67
CA LEU A 273 12.94 2.31 -14.42
C LEU A 273 12.75 1.15 -15.43
N LEU A 274 11.65 0.41 -15.34
CA LEU A 274 11.38 -0.70 -16.25
C LEU A 274 10.06 -0.51 -16.99
N VAL A 275 8.93 -0.34 -16.29
CA VAL A 275 7.60 -0.34 -16.93
C VAL A 275 7.42 0.90 -17.82
N LEU A 276 7.71 2.11 -17.33
CA LEU A 276 7.57 3.34 -18.11
C LEU A 276 8.50 3.37 -19.34
N PRO A 277 9.81 3.07 -19.24
CA PRO A 277 10.67 3.01 -20.42
C PRO A 277 10.23 1.95 -21.43
N LEU A 278 9.77 0.79 -20.96
CA LEU A 278 9.26 -0.26 -21.84
C LEU A 278 7.98 0.19 -22.57
N THR A 279 7.10 0.93 -21.88
CA THR A 279 5.91 1.53 -22.49
C THR A 279 6.27 2.57 -23.55
N LEU A 280 7.23 3.45 -23.28
CA LEU A 280 7.71 4.44 -24.22
C LEU A 280 8.34 3.79 -25.46
N TRP A 281 9.15 2.75 -25.25
CA TRP A 281 9.73 1.98 -26.36
C TRP A 281 8.64 1.34 -27.22
N ARG A 282 7.61 0.73 -26.62
CA ARG A 282 6.49 0.12 -27.38
C ARG A 282 5.66 1.18 -28.08
N PHE A 283 5.37 2.31 -27.43
CA PHE A 283 4.68 3.44 -28.06
C PHE A 283 5.43 3.92 -29.31
N TYR A 284 6.73 4.15 -29.19
CA TYR A 284 7.57 4.55 -30.32
C TYR A 284 7.52 3.49 -31.44
N ALA A 285 7.67 2.21 -31.10
CA ALA A 285 7.63 1.15 -32.10
C ALA A 285 6.27 1.10 -32.85
N LEU A 286 5.15 1.25 -32.13
CA LEU A 286 3.82 1.23 -32.72
C LEU A 286 3.53 2.45 -33.63
N VAL A 287 4.06 3.62 -33.27
CA VAL A 287 3.84 4.87 -34.03
C VAL A 287 4.83 4.99 -35.19
N ALA A 288 6.14 4.76 -34.96
CA ALA A 288 7.18 5.00 -35.94
C ALA A 288 7.22 3.97 -37.06
N THR A 289 6.72 2.76 -36.87
CA THR A 289 6.78 1.69 -37.88
C THR A 289 5.64 1.71 -38.87
N ASN A 290 4.73 2.72 -38.81
CA ASN A 290 3.58 2.87 -39.69
C ASN A 290 2.77 1.57 -39.88
N GLY A 291 2.52 0.84 -38.79
CA GLY A 291 1.72 -0.39 -38.78
C GLY A 291 2.45 -1.67 -39.18
N ARG A 292 3.81 -1.65 -39.28
CA ARG A 292 4.59 -2.88 -39.40
C ARG A 292 4.60 -3.69 -38.10
N GLU A 293 4.59 -3.00 -36.96
CA GLU A 293 4.40 -3.60 -35.64
C GLU A 293 2.90 -3.75 -35.33
N ILE A 294 2.51 -4.95 -34.96
CA ILE A 294 1.12 -5.23 -34.57
C ILE A 294 1.03 -5.11 -33.04
N ALA A 295 0.13 -4.24 -32.59
CA ALA A 295 -0.16 -4.15 -31.17
C ALA A 295 -0.81 -5.42 -30.61
N THR A 296 -0.35 -5.84 -29.47
CA THR A 296 -0.84 -7.02 -28.76
C THR A 296 -1.65 -6.60 -27.52
N ILE A 297 -2.28 -7.54 -26.85
CA ILE A 297 -2.92 -7.30 -25.54
C ILE A 297 -1.90 -6.84 -24.49
N TYR A 298 -0.65 -7.24 -24.61
CA TYR A 298 0.43 -6.85 -23.70
C TYR A 298 0.81 -5.38 -23.85
N ASP A 299 0.63 -4.79 -25.04
CA ASP A 299 0.77 -3.33 -25.23
C ASP A 299 -0.33 -2.61 -24.43
N SER A 300 -1.59 -3.05 -24.53
CA SER A 300 -2.69 -2.51 -23.72
C SER A 300 -2.41 -2.62 -22.21
N MET A 301 -1.81 -3.72 -21.78
CA MET A 301 -1.40 -3.89 -20.37
C MET A 301 -0.31 -2.90 -19.97
N LEU A 302 0.72 -2.64 -20.81
CA LEU A 302 1.74 -1.64 -20.52
C LEU A 302 1.16 -0.24 -20.41
N PHE A 303 0.25 0.12 -21.33
CA PHE A 303 -0.43 1.42 -21.27
C PHE A 303 -1.31 1.55 -20.03
N ALA A 304 -2.01 0.49 -19.62
CA ALA A 304 -2.78 0.45 -18.39
C ALA A 304 -1.91 0.67 -17.15
N ALA A 305 -0.80 -0.07 -17.06
CA ALA A 305 0.15 0.04 -15.96
C ALA A 305 0.71 1.46 -15.86
N SER A 306 1.14 2.03 -16.99
CA SER A 306 1.68 3.39 -17.05
C SER A 306 0.62 4.45 -16.78
N GLY A 307 -0.59 4.30 -17.31
CA GLY A 307 -1.71 5.22 -17.07
C GLY A 307 -2.04 5.31 -15.58
N TYR A 308 -2.12 4.17 -14.89
CA TYR A 308 -2.34 4.14 -13.45
C TYR A 308 -1.21 4.87 -12.68
N ALA A 309 0.05 4.60 -13.01
CA ALA A 309 1.19 5.21 -12.35
C ALA A 309 1.29 6.72 -12.57
N LEU A 310 0.99 7.18 -13.78
CA LEU A 310 1.05 8.60 -14.14
C LEU A 310 0.08 9.47 -13.33
N VAL A 311 -1.06 8.94 -12.90
CA VAL A 311 -1.99 9.66 -12.03
C VAL A 311 -1.32 10.04 -10.71
N PHE A 312 -0.56 9.13 -10.09
CA PHE A 312 0.13 9.42 -8.82
C PHE A 312 1.26 10.44 -9.00
N PHE A 313 1.93 10.45 -10.14
CA PHE A 313 2.89 11.51 -10.44
C PHE A 313 2.19 12.86 -10.59
N ALA A 314 1.08 12.92 -11.33
CA ALA A 314 0.29 14.14 -11.49
C ALA A 314 -0.26 14.65 -10.15
N LEU A 315 -0.66 13.75 -9.25
CA LEU A 315 -1.16 14.09 -7.92
C LEU A 315 -0.04 14.37 -6.90
N ASN A 316 1.24 14.16 -7.25
CA ASN A 316 2.38 14.28 -6.34
C ASN A 316 2.24 13.44 -5.06
N ILE A 317 1.62 12.28 -5.18
CA ILE A 317 1.43 11.32 -4.09
C ILE A 317 2.45 10.21 -4.25
N TYR A 318 3.13 9.85 -3.17
CA TYR A 318 4.12 8.77 -3.19
C TYR A 318 3.93 7.84 -1.98
N GLY A 319 4.14 6.54 -2.24
CA GLY A 319 4.10 5.45 -1.27
C GLY A 319 4.29 4.14 -2.02
N SER A 320 4.90 3.15 -1.37
CA SER A 320 5.21 1.87 -2.01
C SER A 320 3.96 1.12 -2.47
N TYR A 321 2.88 1.19 -1.70
CA TYR A 321 1.65 0.45 -1.98
C TYR A 321 0.80 1.04 -3.13
N TYR A 322 0.97 2.32 -3.47
CA TYR A 322 0.15 2.95 -4.51
C TYR A 322 0.31 2.30 -5.87
N PHE A 323 1.49 1.78 -6.20
CA PHE A 323 1.74 1.15 -7.50
C PHE A 323 1.40 -0.34 -7.55
N VAL A 324 0.95 -0.93 -6.44
CA VAL A 324 0.60 -2.37 -6.40
C VAL A 324 -0.37 -2.77 -7.50
N PRO A 325 -1.47 -2.04 -7.77
CA PRO A 325 -2.39 -2.37 -8.86
C PRO A 325 -1.75 -2.37 -10.26
N THR A 326 -0.70 -1.58 -10.47
CA THR A 326 0.08 -1.54 -11.72
C THR A 326 0.63 -2.92 -12.09
N TYR A 327 1.05 -3.72 -11.11
CA TYR A 327 1.69 -5.00 -11.33
C TYR A 327 0.77 -6.07 -11.93
N VAL A 328 -0.56 -5.94 -11.80
CA VAL A 328 -1.52 -6.83 -12.46
C VAL A 328 -1.30 -6.81 -13.98
N PHE A 329 -1.07 -5.63 -14.53
CA PHE A 329 -0.84 -5.41 -15.95
C PHE A 329 0.65 -5.53 -16.31
N ALA A 330 1.52 -4.96 -15.48
CA ALA A 330 2.95 -4.90 -15.76
C ALA A 330 3.60 -6.28 -15.79
N THR A 331 3.26 -7.18 -14.86
CA THR A 331 3.94 -8.48 -14.74
C THR A 331 3.81 -9.34 -16.02
N PRO A 332 2.61 -9.61 -16.58
CA PRO A 332 2.51 -10.37 -17.81
C PRO A 332 3.11 -9.64 -19.02
N ALA A 333 3.00 -8.31 -19.08
CA ALA A 333 3.56 -7.53 -20.18
C ALA A 333 5.09 -7.52 -20.18
N VAL A 334 5.72 -7.35 -19.01
CA VAL A 334 7.18 -7.41 -18.85
C VAL A 334 7.69 -8.81 -19.23
N LEU A 335 7.05 -9.87 -18.74
CA LEU A 335 7.42 -11.25 -19.12
C LEU A 335 7.28 -11.52 -20.62
N TYR A 336 6.38 -10.83 -21.29
CA TYR A 336 6.20 -10.96 -22.74
C TYR A 336 7.27 -10.18 -23.54
N PHE A 337 7.55 -8.93 -23.17
CA PHE A 337 8.41 -8.03 -23.96
C PHE A 337 9.88 -8.15 -23.62
N MET A 338 10.27 -8.34 -22.35
CA MET A 338 11.68 -8.34 -21.96
C MET A 338 12.53 -9.42 -22.67
N PRO A 339 12.09 -10.69 -22.78
CA PRO A 339 12.85 -11.67 -23.54
C PRO A 339 13.03 -11.28 -25.01
N ARG A 340 12.01 -10.68 -25.62
CA ARG A 340 12.05 -10.24 -27.03
C ARG A 340 13.01 -9.07 -27.20
N LEU A 341 12.95 -8.08 -26.31
CA LEU A 341 13.86 -6.94 -26.30
C LEU A 341 15.31 -7.41 -26.13
N ILE A 342 15.58 -8.30 -25.18
CA ILE A 342 16.90 -8.85 -24.93
C ILE A 342 17.41 -9.63 -26.16
N MET A 343 16.57 -10.46 -26.78
CA MET A 343 16.99 -11.25 -27.96
C MET A 343 17.25 -10.40 -29.20
N SER A 344 16.49 -9.32 -29.41
CA SER A 344 16.66 -8.42 -30.54
C SER A 344 17.79 -7.40 -30.38
N SER A 345 18.29 -7.21 -29.16
CA SER A 345 19.30 -6.22 -28.84
C SER A 345 20.73 -6.68 -29.13
N GLY A 346 21.65 -5.75 -29.34
CA GLY A 346 23.07 -6.04 -29.46
C GLY A 346 23.66 -6.60 -28.14
N ARG A 347 24.86 -7.20 -28.22
CA ARG A 347 25.53 -7.92 -27.10
C ARG A 347 25.60 -7.09 -25.81
N TYR A 348 25.96 -5.82 -25.94
CA TYR A 348 26.11 -4.92 -24.77
C TYR A 348 24.76 -4.63 -24.09
N TRP A 349 23.70 -4.41 -24.87
CA TRP A 349 22.36 -4.19 -24.34
C TRP A 349 21.78 -5.45 -23.68
N LYS A 350 22.08 -6.64 -24.22
CA LYS A 350 21.74 -7.90 -23.57
C LYS A 350 22.37 -8.00 -22.19
N ALA A 351 23.67 -7.76 -22.10
CA ALA A 351 24.39 -7.79 -20.84
C ALA A 351 23.84 -6.74 -19.85
N ALA A 352 23.64 -5.50 -20.29
CA ALA A 352 23.08 -4.44 -19.44
C ALA A 352 21.67 -4.79 -18.91
N SER A 353 20.79 -5.34 -19.75
CA SER A 353 19.43 -5.75 -19.34
C SER A 353 19.46 -6.90 -18.34
N VAL A 354 20.35 -7.89 -18.52
CA VAL A 354 20.52 -9.00 -17.58
C VAL A 354 21.04 -8.50 -16.24
N ILE A 355 22.05 -7.63 -16.26
CA ILE A 355 22.61 -7.01 -15.03
C ILE A 355 21.52 -6.20 -14.31
N ALA A 356 20.77 -5.36 -15.02
CA ALA A 356 19.69 -4.58 -14.44
C ALA A 356 18.61 -5.49 -13.80
N ALA A 357 18.23 -6.58 -14.48
CA ALA A 357 17.29 -7.56 -13.92
C ALA A 357 17.82 -8.21 -12.63
N ILE A 358 19.09 -8.63 -12.63
CA ILE A 358 19.74 -9.22 -11.44
C ILE A 358 19.77 -8.21 -10.30
N VAL A 359 20.16 -6.95 -10.55
CA VAL A 359 20.21 -5.90 -9.53
C VAL A 359 18.81 -5.65 -8.95
N LEU A 360 17.78 -5.55 -9.78
CA LEU A 360 16.40 -5.39 -9.32
C LEU A 360 15.93 -6.57 -8.47
N MET A 361 16.23 -7.81 -8.89
CA MET A 361 15.87 -9.01 -8.14
C MET A 361 16.59 -9.06 -6.78
N VAL A 362 17.91 -8.85 -6.79
CA VAL A 362 18.73 -8.86 -5.56
C VAL A 362 18.32 -7.75 -4.60
N ASN A 363 17.83 -6.62 -5.10
CA ASN A 363 17.34 -5.54 -4.25
C ASN A 363 15.92 -5.80 -3.72
N THR A 364 15.03 -6.41 -4.51
CA THR A 364 13.63 -6.63 -4.15
C THR A 364 13.49 -7.60 -2.97
N LEU A 365 14.28 -8.67 -2.92
CA LEU A 365 14.20 -9.67 -1.86
C LEU A 365 14.47 -9.09 -0.46
N PRO A 366 15.60 -8.42 -0.19
CA PRO A 366 15.84 -7.86 1.14
C PRO A 366 14.88 -6.72 1.48
N ALA A 367 14.49 -5.89 0.51
CA ALA A 367 13.53 -4.82 0.73
C ALA A 367 12.14 -5.36 1.12
N GLY A 368 11.70 -6.43 0.44
CA GLY A 368 10.43 -7.10 0.75
C GLY A 368 10.46 -7.81 2.09
N LEU A 369 11.55 -8.50 2.43
CA LEU A 369 11.71 -9.16 3.74
C LEU A 369 11.75 -8.14 4.88
N GLN A 370 12.44 -7.01 4.69
CA GLN A 370 12.41 -5.91 5.65
C GLN A 370 10.97 -5.40 5.86
N MET A 371 10.27 -5.10 4.77
CA MET A 371 8.89 -4.60 4.84
C MET A 371 7.96 -5.62 5.49
N LEU A 372 8.10 -6.91 5.16
CA LEU A 372 7.30 -7.98 5.74
C LEU A 372 7.50 -8.09 7.25
N THR A 373 8.75 -8.18 7.69
CA THR A 373 9.06 -8.30 9.11
C THR A 373 8.70 -7.02 9.87
N TYR A 374 8.99 -5.84 9.30
CA TYR A 374 8.61 -4.56 9.88
C TYR A 374 7.10 -4.44 10.07
N THR A 375 6.32 -4.62 8.99
CA THR A 375 4.85 -4.46 9.05
C THR A 375 4.23 -5.46 10.03
N LYS A 376 4.70 -6.70 10.01
CA LYS A 376 4.21 -7.72 10.93
C LYS A 376 4.50 -7.37 12.39
N TYR A 377 5.74 -7.02 12.71
CA TYR A 377 6.10 -6.70 14.09
C TYR A 377 5.51 -5.39 14.60
N VAL A 378 5.35 -4.38 13.75
CA VAL A 378 4.66 -3.14 14.15
C VAL A 378 3.23 -3.43 14.60
N ILE A 379 2.52 -4.31 13.91
CA ILE A 379 1.15 -4.72 14.29
C ILE A 379 1.16 -5.45 15.64
N ILE A 380 2.04 -6.44 15.81
CA ILE A 380 2.14 -7.21 17.04
C ILE A 380 2.57 -6.32 18.22
N ASN A 381 3.54 -5.46 18.00
CA ASN A 381 4.14 -4.66 19.06
C ASN A 381 3.23 -3.54 19.55
N ILE A 382 2.45 -2.90 18.67
CA ILE A 382 1.46 -1.92 19.13
C ILE A 382 0.38 -2.60 19.96
N ASP A 383 -0.10 -3.77 19.54
CA ASP A 383 -1.12 -4.52 20.28
C ASP A 383 -0.62 -4.89 21.69
N LYS A 384 0.59 -5.45 21.80
CA LYS A 384 1.24 -5.78 23.09
C LYS A 384 1.49 -4.54 23.96
N THR A 385 1.86 -3.42 23.34
CA THR A 385 2.10 -2.16 24.07
C THR A 385 0.80 -1.60 24.65
N VAL A 386 -0.28 -1.65 23.88
CA VAL A 386 -1.59 -1.21 24.34
C VAL A 386 -2.12 -2.13 25.43
N ASP A 387 -1.99 -3.46 25.28
CA ASP A 387 -2.37 -4.43 26.32
C ASP A 387 -1.62 -4.18 27.63
N PHE A 388 -0.31 -3.88 27.54
CA PHE A 388 0.47 -3.49 28.72
C PHE A 388 -0.08 -2.22 29.37
N LEU A 389 -0.31 -1.14 28.60
CA LEU A 389 -0.83 0.12 29.12
C LEU A 389 -2.21 -0.05 29.78
N VAL A 390 -3.12 -0.79 29.12
CA VAL A 390 -4.47 -1.05 29.64
C VAL A 390 -4.42 -1.86 30.94
N SER A 391 -3.47 -2.78 31.10
CA SER A 391 -3.31 -3.58 32.32
C SER A 391 -2.58 -2.85 33.46
N ASP A 392 -1.58 -2.01 33.14
CA ASP A 392 -0.74 -1.33 34.14
C ASP A 392 -1.41 -0.05 34.72
N MET A 393 -2.15 0.71 33.88
CA MET A 393 -2.77 1.96 34.30
C MET A 393 -3.72 1.83 35.50
N PRO A 394 -4.65 0.85 35.56
CA PRO A 394 -5.54 0.68 36.71
C PRO A 394 -4.80 0.32 38.01
N THR A 395 -3.68 -0.39 37.91
CA THR A 395 -2.92 -0.86 39.08
C THR A 395 -2.23 0.26 39.85
N ARG A 396 -2.03 1.43 39.23
CA ARG A 396 -1.34 2.58 39.83
C ARG A 396 -2.19 3.44 40.75
N GLY A 397 -3.45 3.06 40.96
CA GLY A 397 -4.30 3.61 42.02
C GLY A 397 -4.63 5.11 41.92
N ARG A 398 -4.45 5.72 40.74
CA ARG A 398 -4.80 7.13 40.51
C ARG A 398 -6.22 7.24 40.01
N ASN A 399 -7.05 7.95 40.76
CA ASN A 399 -8.38 8.38 40.32
C ASN A 399 -8.33 9.50 39.26
N GLU A 400 -7.16 9.87 38.79
CA GLU A 400 -6.91 10.96 37.86
C GLU A 400 -6.59 10.43 36.47
N ARG A 401 -6.93 11.22 35.47
CA ARG A 401 -6.63 10.99 34.06
C ARG A 401 -5.11 10.87 33.86
N MET A 402 -4.67 9.77 33.23
CA MET A 402 -3.25 9.46 33.06
C MET A 402 -2.69 10.09 31.78
N ASN A 403 -1.53 10.71 31.89
CA ASN A 403 -0.86 11.28 30.74
C ASN A 403 0.03 10.24 30.05
N ILE A 404 -0.11 10.14 28.73
CA ILE A 404 0.71 9.30 27.88
C ILE A 404 1.42 10.20 26.86
N PHE A 405 2.73 10.35 27.02
CA PHE A 405 3.57 11.12 26.11
C PHE A 405 4.10 10.24 25.00
N LEU A 406 3.88 10.66 23.77
CA LEU A 406 4.44 10.06 22.56
C LEU A 406 5.72 10.82 22.18
N TYR A 407 6.88 10.22 22.39
CA TYR A 407 8.16 10.87 22.08
C TYR A 407 8.34 11.09 20.58
N GLY A 408 8.62 12.34 20.20
CA GLY A 408 8.92 12.71 18.81
C GLY A 408 7.80 12.44 17.80
N VAL A 409 6.55 12.34 18.25
CA VAL A 409 5.37 12.17 17.38
C VAL A 409 4.61 13.49 17.31
N GLU A 410 4.42 14.03 16.11
CA GLU A 410 3.69 15.28 15.91
C GLU A 410 2.24 15.16 16.42
N GLN A 411 1.81 16.10 17.24
CA GLN A 411 0.43 16.18 17.73
C GLN A 411 -0.55 16.37 16.55
N GLY A 412 -1.69 15.73 16.65
CA GLY A 412 -2.69 15.75 15.56
C GLY A 412 -2.30 14.93 14.33
N SER A 413 -1.13 14.30 14.30
CA SER A 413 -0.76 13.35 13.23
C SER A 413 -1.57 12.06 13.35
N GLN A 414 -1.57 11.28 12.28
CA GLN A 414 -2.19 9.95 12.30
C GLN A 414 -1.58 9.06 13.39
N ALA A 415 -0.26 9.06 13.51
CA ALA A 415 0.46 8.28 14.52
C ALA A 415 0.09 8.66 15.97
N TYR A 416 -0.24 9.95 16.20
CA TYR A 416 -0.68 10.44 17.50
C TYR A 416 -2.04 9.85 17.89
N PHE A 417 -3.02 9.82 16.98
CA PHE A 417 -4.36 9.32 17.30
C PHE A 417 -4.45 7.81 17.38
N ILE A 418 -3.63 7.12 16.62
CA ILE A 418 -3.63 5.65 16.55
C ILE A 418 -3.56 5.04 17.95
N LEU A 419 -2.63 5.48 18.80
CA LEU A 419 -2.49 4.92 20.14
C LEU A 419 -3.77 5.10 20.96
N GLY A 420 -4.39 6.27 20.88
CA GLY A 420 -5.63 6.55 21.62
C GLY A 420 -6.81 5.69 21.16
N GLU A 421 -6.95 5.51 19.84
CA GLU A 421 -8.02 4.66 19.30
C GLU A 421 -7.78 3.18 19.64
N PHE A 422 -6.53 2.71 19.71
CA PHE A 422 -6.20 1.38 20.20
C PHE A 422 -6.52 1.20 21.68
N LEU A 423 -6.18 2.17 22.53
CA LEU A 423 -6.53 2.14 23.96
C LEU A 423 -8.04 2.05 24.14
N LYS A 424 -8.80 2.88 23.43
CA LYS A 424 -10.27 2.84 23.44
C LYS A 424 -10.80 1.49 22.96
N TYR A 425 -10.28 0.96 21.87
CA TYR A 425 -10.65 -0.35 21.33
C TYR A 425 -10.46 -1.47 22.36
N LYS A 426 -9.36 -1.45 23.11
CA LYS A 426 -9.05 -2.41 24.19
C LYS A 426 -9.83 -2.15 25.49
N GLY A 427 -10.76 -1.20 25.49
CA GLY A 427 -11.70 -0.95 26.59
C GLY A 427 -11.32 0.18 27.54
N LEU A 428 -10.26 0.93 27.28
CA LEU A 428 -9.90 2.11 28.07
C LEU A 428 -10.68 3.35 27.56
N PRO A 429 -11.60 3.95 28.35
CA PRO A 429 -12.37 5.09 27.89
C PRO A 429 -11.48 6.34 27.70
N TYR A 430 -11.88 7.25 26.80
CA TYR A 430 -11.12 8.48 26.51
C TYR A 430 -10.89 9.37 27.73
N GLU A 431 -11.78 9.27 28.72
CA GLU A 431 -11.72 10.02 29.98
C GLU A 431 -10.59 9.52 30.90
N ALA A 432 -10.12 8.29 30.70
CA ALA A 432 -9.09 7.69 31.54
C ALA A 432 -7.66 8.11 31.19
N PHE A 433 -7.43 8.65 30.00
CA PHE A 433 -6.10 9.03 29.55
C PHE A 433 -6.08 10.36 28.82
N ASP A 434 -4.89 10.98 28.73
CA ASP A 434 -4.61 12.17 27.92
C ASP A 434 -3.35 11.93 27.09
N LEU A 435 -3.47 12.09 25.77
CA LEU A 435 -2.33 11.95 24.86
C LEU A 435 -1.58 13.29 24.77
N ARG A 436 -0.27 13.23 24.82
CA ARG A 436 0.62 14.39 24.74
C ARG A 436 1.84 14.07 23.88
N SER A 437 2.55 15.09 23.45
CA SER A 437 3.83 14.93 22.73
C SER A 437 4.69 16.18 22.93
N ASP A 438 5.99 16.00 22.68
CA ASP A 438 6.99 17.07 22.63
C ASP A 438 7.07 17.78 21.27
N LEU A 439 6.21 17.43 20.31
CA LEU A 439 6.09 18.09 19.01
C LEU A 439 4.69 18.69 18.81
N ALA A 440 4.64 20.00 18.55
CA ALA A 440 3.39 20.69 18.21
C ALA A 440 2.79 20.22 16.88
N ALA A 441 1.49 20.38 16.75
CA ALA A 441 0.79 20.11 15.49
C ALA A 441 1.16 21.15 14.43
N ARG A 442 1.54 20.69 13.22
CA ARG A 442 1.82 21.55 12.06
C ARG A 442 0.56 22.06 11.39
N CYS A 443 -0.49 21.24 11.44
CA CYS A 443 -1.79 21.65 10.94
C CYS A 443 -2.39 22.71 11.87
N SER A 444 -2.85 23.83 11.32
CA SER A 444 -3.50 24.90 12.11
C SER A 444 -4.78 24.37 12.79
N PRO A 445 -5.24 25.01 13.89
CA PRO A 445 -6.47 24.61 14.57
C PRO A 445 -7.66 24.50 13.63
N ARG A 446 -7.79 25.45 12.70
CA ARG A 446 -8.88 25.45 11.70
C ARG A 446 -8.79 24.25 10.74
N CYS A 447 -7.60 23.96 10.25
CA CYS A 447 -7.35 22.80 9.38
C CYS A 447 -7.69 21.50 10.11
N TYR A 448 -7.26 21.37 11.35
CA TYR A 448 -7.51 20.21 12.19
C TYR A 448 -9.00 19.99 12.47
N GLN A 449 -9.74 21.05 12.79
CA GLN A 449 -11.19 20.99 13.04
C GLN A 449 -11.97 20.61 11.78
N VAL A 450 -11.55 21.09 10.62
CA VAL A 450 -12.19 20.78 9.34
C VAL A 450 -11.89 19.34 8.89
N LEU A 451 -10.64 18.92 8.99
CA LEU A 451 -10.22 17.60 8.50
C LEU A 451 -10.59 16.44 9.43
N ARG A 452 -10.67 16.70 10.73
CA ARG A 452 -10.82 15.68 11.77
C ARG A 452 -11.71 16.16 12.92
N PRO A 453 -12.97 16.54 12.62
CA PRO A 453 -13.84 17.16 13.61
C PRO A 453 -14.14 16.26 14.82
N GLU A 454 -14.24 14.96 14.62
CA GLU A 454 -14.48 14.00 15.71
C GLU A 454 -13.28 13.84 16.62
N LEU A 455 -12.08 13.72 16.04
CA LEU A 455 -10.85 13.62 16.82
C LEU A 455 -10.52 14.93 17.53
N ALA A 456 -10.84 16.09 16.91
CA ALA A 456 -10.71 17.39 17.55
C ALA A 456 -11.55 17.55 18.82
N ARG A 457 -12.65 16.83 18.95
CA ARG A 457 -13.50 16.81 20.15
C ARG A 457 -12.99 15.86 21.24
N ARG A 458 -12.26 14.82 20.84
CA ARG A 458 -11.80 13.75 21.76
C ARG A 458 -10.41 14.01 22.34
N TYR A 459 -9.53 14.66 21.56
CA TYR A 459 -8.13 14.85 21.92
C TYR A 459 -7.74 16.32 22.00
N THR A 460 -6.96 16.67 23.01
CA THR A 460 -6.32 17.99 23.10
C THR A 460 -5.09 18.01 22.20
N VAL A 461 -5.04 18.97 21.27
CA VAL A 461 -3.92 19.16 20.33
C VAL A 461 -3.33 20.56 20.51
N TYR A 462 -2.04 20.63 20.76
CA TYR A 462 -1.31 21.88 20.91
C TYR A 462 -0.68 22.28 19.58
N HIS A 463 -1.03 23.45 19.09
CA HIS A 463 -0.56 23.98 17.80
C HIS A 463 0.62 24.94 17.96
N GLU A 464 0.62 25.72 19.05
CA GLU A 464 1.61 26.74 19.35
C GLU A 464 1.76 26.91 20.88
N GLY A 465 2.81 27.58 21.32
CA GLY A 465 3.04 27.87 22.73
C GLY A 465 3.88 26.83 23.46
N LYS A 466 3.79 26.84 24.79
CA LYS A 466 4.53 25.90 25.63
C LYS A 466 3.86 24.55 25.60
N LEU A 467 4.56 23.56 25.04
CA LEU A 467 4.10 22.18 25.04
C LEU A 467 4.10 21.64 26.48
N PRO A 468 3.18 20.69 26.77
CA PRO A 468 3.16 20.03 28.07
C PRO A 468 4.47 19.25 28.30
N GLU A 469 4.98 19.32 29.50
CA GLU A 469 6.15 18.56 29.94
C GLU A 469 5.71 17.26 30.62
N VAL A 470 6.53 16.21 30.47
CA VAL A 470 6.31 14.94 31.16
C VAL A 470 6.43 15.18 32.68
N GLN A 471 5.44 14.77 33.44
CA GLN A 471 5.43 14.90 34.92
C GLN A 471 5.82 13.54 35.55
N VAL A 472 6.19 13.57 36.83
CA VAL A 472 6.47 12.35 37.59
C VAL A 472 5.23 11.47 37.62
N GLY A 473 5.40 10.23 37.18
CA GLY A 473 4.35 9.24 37.05
C GLY A 473 3.65 9.18 35.70
N ASP A 474 3.97 10.11 34.77
CA ASP A 474 3.48 10.03 33.39
C ASP A 474 4.20 8.93 32.61
N TYR A 475 3.50 8.34 31.64
CA TYR A 475 4.10 7.40 30.70
C TYR A 475 4.78 8.15 29.56
N LEU A 476 5.92 7.63 29.12
CA LEU A 476 6.61 8.03 27.90
C LEU A 476 6.70 6.84 26.96
N VAL A 477 6.05 6.93 25.81
CA VAL A 477 6.06 5.89 24.78
C VAL A 477 6.99 6.32 23.64
N VAL A 478 8.01 5.51 23.40
CA VAL A 478 8.93 5.64 22.26
C VAL A 478 8.58 4.58 21.24
N SER A 479 8.33 4.98 20.01
CA SER A 479 7.89 4.11 18.93
C SER A 479 8.69 4.34 17.66
N SER A 480 8.51 3.46 16.67
CA SER A 480 9.08 3.61 15.33
C SER A 480 8.61 4.87 14.58
N TRP A 481 7.58 5.56 15.06
CA TRP A 481 7.03 6.78 14.43
C TRP A 481 7.64 8.08 14.95
N SER A 482 8.52 8.00 15.95
CA SER A 482 9.25 9.19 16.42
C SER A 482 9.98 9.86 15.27
N GLU A 483 9.71 11.14 15.02
CA GLU A 483 10.46 11.95 14.05
C GLU A 483 11.86 12.30 14.56
N LYS A 484 12.06 12.22 15.88
CA LYS A 484 13.32 12.45 16.56
C LYS A 484 13.99 11.11 16.88
N ASP A 485 15.29 11.05 16.69
CA ASP A 485 16.07 9.91 17.15
C ASP A 485 16.07 9.89 18.68
N PHE A 486 15.62 8.76 19.25
CA PHE A 486 15.68 8.58 20.69
C PHE A 486 17.08 8.15 21.11
N VAL A 487 17.69 8.94 21.96
CA VAL A 487 19.02 8.66 22.52
C VAL A 487 18.89 8.47 24.02
N MET A 488 19.20 7.26 24.50
CA MET A 488 19.25 6.96 25.92
C MET A 488 20.52 7.60 26.51
N THR A 489 20.34 8.63 27.33
CA THR A 489 21.43 9.31 28.04
C THR A 489 21.43 8.92 29.52
N ALA A 490 22.57 9.07 30.19
CA ALA A 490 22.65 8.85 31.65
C ALA A 490 21.70 9.76 32.46
N ALA A 491 21.39 10.95 31.94
CA ALA A 491 20.40 11.85 32.54
C ALA A 491 18.98 11.29 32.39
N PHE A 492 18.66 10.72 31.21
CA PHE A 492 17.38 10.08 30.96
C PHE A 492 17.18 8.84 31.88
N GLU A 493 18.17 7.97 31.98
CA GLU A 493 18.11 6.76 32.83
C GLU A 493 17.88 7.09 34.33
N LYS A 494 18.34 8.25 34.79
CA LYS A 494 18.06 8.71 36.16
C LYS A 494 16.61 9.18 36.37
N GLN A 495 15.99 9.72 35.34
CA GLN A 495 14.65 10.31 35.41
C GLN A 495 13.55 9.35 35.02
N TYR A 496 13.86 8.34 34.21
CA TYR A 496 12.88 7.43 33.64
C TYR A 496 13.22 5.98 33.95
N LYS A 497 12.19 5.22 34.31
CA LYS A 497 12.28 3.78 34.50
C LYS A 497 11.60 3.07 33.33
N LEU A 498 12.30 2.14 32.68
CA LEU A 498 11.70 1.26 31.68
C LEU A 498 10.70 0.31 32.36
N LEU A 499 9.47 0.30 31.88
CA LEU A 499 8.40 -0.57 32.36
C LEU A 499 8.14 -1.74 31.42
N PHE A 500 8.18 -1.46 30.11
CA PHE A 500 7.84 -2.44 29.08
C PHE A 500 8.67 -2.21 27.83
N ARG A 501 9.04 -3.28 27.18
CA ARG A 501 9.70 -3.28 25.88
C ARG A 501 9.20 -4.45 25.06
N THR A 502 8.86 -4.19 23.79
CA THR A 502 8.62 -5.25 22.81
C THR A 502 9.93 -5.79 22.25
N ASN A 503 9.86 -6.92 21.58
CA ASN A 503 11.02 -7.55 20.96
C ASN A 503 10.64 -8.14 19.60
N SER A 504 11.43 -7.84 18.58
CA SER A 504 11.24 -8.25 17.20
C SER A 504 12.41 -9.09 16.68
N PRO A 505 12.57 -10.33 17.15
CA PRO A 505 13.80 -11.13 16.95
C PRO A 505 14.05 -11.50 15.47
N LEU A 506 13.00 -11.54 14.65
CA LEU A 506 13.09 -11.87 13.22
C LEU A 506 13.05 -10.64 12.31
N HIS A 507 13.15 -9.42 12.88
CA HIS A 507 13.16 -8.22 12.06
C HIS A 507 14.42 -8.17 11.17
N VAL A 508 14.19 -7.99 9.86
CA VAL A 508 15.26 -7.86 8.87
C VAL A 508 15.63 -6.38 8.74
N PRO A 509 16.89 -6.00 8.97
CA PRO A 509 17.33 -4.62 8.85
C PRO A 509 17.33 -4.14 7.38
N GLY A 510 17.35 -2.83 7.17
CA GLY A 510 17.41 -2.21 5.85
C GLY A 510 18.78 -2.38 5.17
N ILE A 511 18.97 -3.50 4.51
CA ILE A 511 20.19 -3.84 3.75
C ILE A 511 20.03 -3.72 2.24
N ASP A 512 18.85 -3.33 1.78
CA ASP A 512 18.58 -3.05 0.37
C ASP A 512 19.27 -1.77 -0.12
N LEU A 513 19.39 -1.63 -1.44
CA LEU A 513 20.08 -0.49 -2.06
C LEU A 513 19.47 0.86 -1.65
N LYS A 514 18.15 0.93 -1.53
CA LYS A 514 17.45 2.13 -1.07
C LYS A 514 17.91 2.55 0.34
N SER A 515 17.96 1.60 1.26
CA SER A 515 18.39 1.84 2.64
C SER A 515 19.85 2.25 2.70
N LEU A 516 20.73 1.61 1.91
CA LEU A 516 22.14 1.98 1.80
C LEU A 516 22.33 3.40 1.26
N VAL A 517 21.63 3.76 0.18
CA VAL A 517 21.67 5.11 -0.40
C VAL A 517 21.17 6.15 0.60
N LYS A 518 20.09 5.88 1.31
CA LYS A 518 19.58 6.77 2.36
C LYS A 518 20.62 7.01 3.46
N ARG A 519 21.30 5.96 3.96
CA ARG A 519 22.36 6.10 4.97
C ARG A 519 23.50 7.01 4.50
N VAL A 520 23.92 6.87 3.22
CA VAL A 520 24.95 7.72 2.63
C VAL A 520 24.48 9.18 2.56
N ILE A 521 23.24 9.42 2.11
CA ILE A 521 22.68 10.77 2.02
C ILE A 521 22.57 11.41 3.40
N ILE A 522 22.00 10.70 4.37
CA ILE A 522 21.84 11.20 5.75
C ILE A 522 23.20 11.51 6.36
N LYS A 523 24.20 10.62 6.19
CA LYS A 523 25.55 10.83 6.71
C LYS A 523 26.22 12.08 6.12
N ARG A 524 25.98 12.38 4.82
CA ARG A 524 26.60 13.54 4.13
C ARG A 524 25.86 14.86 4.35
N MET A 525 24.55 14.83 4.39
CA MET A 525 23.70 16.03 4.44
C MET A 525 23.24 16.38 5.85
N GLY A 526 23.34 15.46 6.80
CA GLY A 526 22.86 15.66 8.18
C GLY A 526 21.38 16.05 8.23
N ASP A 527 21.05 17.00 9.11
CA ASP A 527 19.68 17.48 9.29
C ASP A 527 19.12 18.22 8.07
N SER A 528 19.99 18.73 7.17
CA SER A 528 19.56 19.35 5.92
C SER A 528 18.83 18.36 4.99
N ALA A 529 19.17 17.07 5.05
CA ALA A 529 18.46 16.04 4.28
C ALA A 529 16.99 15.87 4.73
N LYS A 530 16.74 16.03 6.01
CA LYS A 530 15.40 15.98 6.61
C LYS A 530 14.58 17.21 6.22
N SER A 531 15.18 18.41 6.28
CA SER A 531 14.50 19.68 6.00
C SER A 531 14.15 19.89 4.52
N THR A 532 14.97 19.35 3.59
CA THR A 532 14.71 19.47 2.14
C THR A 532 13.61 18.53 1.66
N GLY A 533 13.18 17.57 2.50
CA GLY A 533 12.21 16.53 2.12
C GLY A 533 12.68 15.67 0.93
N LEU A 534 13.97 15.73 0.57
CA LEU A 534 14.59 14.88 -0.44
C LEU A 534 14.61 13.41 0.01
N VAL A 535 14.73 13.20 1.33
CA VAL A 535 14.62 11.87 1.94
C VAL A 535 13.28 11.80 2.65
N VAL A 536 12.28 11.32 1.94
CA VAL A 536 10.99 11.02 2.54
C VAL A 536 11.16 9.84 3.47
N HIS A 537 10.81 10.03 4.73
CA HIS A 537 11.08 9.09 5.80
C HIS A 537 12.58 8.77 5.90
N ALA A 538 13.31 9.65 6.58
CA ALA A 538 14.74 9.50 6.87
C ALA A 538 15.10 8.23 7.67
N ARG A 539 14.10 7.46 8.08
CA ARG A 539 14.29 6.20 8.80
C ARG A 539 14.86 5.15 7.87
N VAL A 540 16.10 4.84 8.07
CA VAL A 540 16.80 3.75 7.40
C VAL A 540 16.58 2.45 8.14
N ASP A 541 16.65 2.53 9.46
CA ASP A 541 16.41 1.42 10.37
C ASP A 541 15.03 1.66 11.00
N MET A 542 14.00 1.08 10.38
CA MET A 542 12.66 1.07 10.95
C MET A 542 12.63 -0.01 12.03
N ASP A 543 12.97 0.37 13.25
CA ASP A 543 12.83 -0.51 14.41
C ASP A 543 11.33 -0.63 14.73
N PRO A 544 10.72 -1.81 14.66
CA PRO A 544 9.32 -1.99 14.99
C PRO A 544 9.05 -2.04 16.50
N ASP A 545 10.08 -1.99 17.34
CA ASP A 545 9.95 -2.12 18.79
C ASP A 545 9.41 -0.85 19.44
N TYR A 546 8.67 -1.04 20.51
CA TYR A 546 8.10 -0.04 21.38
C TYR A 546 8.76 -0.11 22.75
N HIS A 547 8.99 1.06 23.34
CA HIS A 547 9.48 1.17 24.72
C HIS A 547 8.53 2.05 25.51
N VAL A 548 8.11 1.59 26.67
CA VAL A 548 7.27 2.35 27.60
C VAL A 548 8.08 2.63 28.87
N TYR A 549 8.26 3.88 29.14
CA TYR A 549 8.92 4.38 30.35
C TYR A 549 7.93 5.09 31.25
N VAL A 550 8.27 5.21 32.53
CA VAL A 550 7.60 6.10 33.47
C VAL A 550 8.60 7.10 34.01
N ARG A 551 8.21 8.37 34.12
CA ARG A 551 9.03 9.38 34.79
C ARG A 551 8.99 9.17 36.29
N THR A 552 10.15 9.06 36.94
CA THR A 552 10.31 8.79 38.39
C THR A 552 10.85 9.98 39.15
N GLN A 553 11.49 10.92 38.47
CA GLN A 553 12.07 12.14 39.05
C GLN A 553 11.77 13.39 38.21
#